data_aa34741b4698b98431305f367e512fae
#
_entry.id   aa34741b4698b98431305f367e512fae
#
_cell.length_a   1.000
_cell.length_b   1.000
_cell.length_c   1.000
_cell.angle_alpha   90.00
_cell.angle_beta   90.00
_cell.angle_gamma   90.00
#
_symmetry.space_group_name_H-M   'P 1'
#
loop_
_entity.id
_entity.type
_entity.pdbx_description
1 polymer ?
#
loop_
_entity_poly.entity_id
_entity_poly.type
_entity_poly.pdbx_seq_one_letter_code
_entity_poly.pdbx_strand_id
1 'polypeptide(L)'
;MKKQKVYLCLENGQTFEGYRFGAGGEIQGELVFTTGMGGYIETLTDPSYYGQIVLQTFPLIGNYGFIPEDMESPKSYVSAYIVREYCEVPSNFRCRETLDDFLKSQGIIGVYGVDTREITKTIRESGVMNAVICDDPRVVDYNKVRDYAVAGAVKSVSATKPQLLSADEHKHNVVLLDYGAKANIARELNKRGCNVAVMPYDTKAEDILALHPDGIMLSNGPGDPAENTAAIAQLKKLIGKAPIFGICLGHQLLALAMGCKTEKLKYGHRGVNQPVKDLQTGRTYISSQNHGYAVVNDTIEANGGTLRWVNANDGTCEGIDYPAQNAFTVQFHPEACSGPHDTRFLFDRFLQMMGGESHAAE
;
A
#
# COMPACT_ATOMS: atom_id res chain seq x y z
N MET A 1 -27.33 -10.64 -16.81
CA MET A 1 -26.31 -10.77 -17.91
C MET A 1 -25.96 -12.24 -18.16
N LYS A 2 -25.52 -12.63 -19.41
CA LYS A 2 -25.02 -13.98 -19.69
C LYS A 2 -23.70 -14.14 -18.90
N LYS A 3 -23.63 -15.12 -17.98
CA LYS A 3 -22.41 -15.36 -17.19
C LYS A 3 -21.29 -15.83 -18.15
N GLN A 4 -20.23 -15.03 -18.30
CA GLN A 4 -19.07 -15.42 -19.09
C GLN A 4 -18.09 -16.17 -18.18
N LYS A 5 -17.78 -17.42 -18.52
CA LYS A 5 -16.77 -18.20 -17.82
C LYS A 5 -15.37 -17.62 -18.06
N VAL A 6 -14.55 -17.65 -17.03
CA VAL A 6 -13.12 -17.33 -17.08
C VAL A 6 -12.37 -18.24 -16.12
N TYR A 7 -11.06 -18.33 -16.30
CA TYR A 7 -10.20 -19.20 -15.50
C TYR A 7 -9.08 -18.40 -14.87
N LEU A 8 -8.87 -18.63 -13.59
CA LEU A 8 -7.66 -18.19 -12.88
C LEU A 8 -6.69 -19.37 -12.86
N CYS A 9 -5.56 -19.24 -13.57
CA CYS A 9 -4.52 -20.25 -13.66
C CYS A 9 -3.31 -19.81 -12.86
N LEU A 10 -2.92 -20.57 -11.83
CA LEU A 10 -1.76 -20.29 -11.00
C LEU A 10 -0.49 -20.87 -11.62
N GLU A 11 0.66 -20.29 -11.34
CA GLU A 11 1.97 -20.73 -11.88
C GLU A 11 2.32 -22.19 -11.53
N ASN A 12 1.70 -22.76 -10.49
CA ASN A 12 1.85 -24.17 -10.09
C ASN A 12 0.96 -25.13 -10.89
N GLY A 13 0.15 -24.62 -11.85
CA GLY A 13 -0.74 -25.39 -12.70
C GLY A 13 -2.16 -25.57 -12.15
N GLN A 14 -2.47 -25.15 -10.94
CA GLN A 14 -3.84 -25.16 -10.42
C GLN A 14 -4.69 -24.19 -11.22
N THR A 15 -5.95 -24.57 -11.49
CA THR A 15 -6.90 -23.77 -12.26
C THR A 15 -8.23 -23.68 -11.52
N PHE A 16 -8.78 -22.49 -11.42
CA PHE A 16 -10.06 -22.18 -10.78
C PHE A 16 -11.01 -21.58 -11.81
N GLU A 17 -12.17 -22.21 -12.00
CA GLU A 17 -13.23 -21.68 -12.86
C GLU A 17 -14.07 -20.66 -12.10
N GLY A 18 -14.35 -19.53 -12.75
CA GLY A 18 -15.21 -18.48 -12.22
C GLY A 18 -15.98 -17.76 -13.34
N TYR A 19 -16.53 -16.62 -13.01
CA TYR A 19 -17.28 -15.80 -13.95
C TYR A 19 -16.70 -14.38 -13.97
N ARG A 20 -16.74 -13.78 -15.16
CA ARG A 20 -16.24 -12.43 -15.40
C ARG A 20 -17.24 -11.37 -14.95
N PHE A 21 -16.73 -10.30 -14.35
CA PHE A 21 -17.32 -8.98 -14.24
C PHE A 21 -16.24 -7.92 -14.50
N GLY A 22 -16.57 -6.64 -14.58
CA GLY A 22 -15.61 -5.61 -14.98
C GLY A 22 -15.24 -5.69 -16.45
N ALA A 23 -13.99 -5.39 -16.77
CA ALA A 23 -13.49 -5.35 -18.14
C ALA A 23 -13.28 -6.76 -18.75
N GLY A 24 -13.24 -6.81 -20.09
CA GLY A 24 -12.87 -7.99 -20.86
C GLY A 24 -11.36 -8.16 -20.99
N GLY A 25 -10.93 -9.31 -21.58
CA GLY A 25 -9.53 -9.58 -21.89
C GLY A 25 -8.87 -10.59 -20.96
N GLU A 26 -7.54 -10.71 -21.06
CA GLU A 26 -6.70 -11.58 -20.26
C GLU A 26 -5.63 -10.74 -19.57
N ILE A 27 -5.19 -11.14 -18.38
CA ILE A 27 -4.20 -10.40 -17.60
C ILE A 27 -3.37 -11.34 -16.76
N GLN A 28 -2.10 -11.01 -16.62
CA GLN A 28 -1.14 -11.68 -15.75
C GLN A 28 -0.75 -10.75 -14.60
N GLY A 29 -0.46 -11.32 -13.42
CA GLY A 29 -0.06 -10.56 -12.25
C GLY A 29 0.39 -11.44 -11.09
N GLU A 30 1.03 -10.82 -10.10
CA GLU A 30 1.31 -11.46 -8.83
C GLU A 30 0.00 -11.58 -8.02
N LEU A 31 -0.39 -12.80 -7.66
CA LEU A 31 -1.63 -13.07 -6.94
C LEU A 31 -1.41 -12.90 -5.43
N VAL A 32 -2.14 -11.95 -4.85
CA VAL A 32 -2.13 -11.65 -3.43
C VAL A 32 -3.54 -11.68 -2.85
N PHE A 33 -3.68 -11.83 -1.54
CA PHE A 33 -4.98 -11.76 -0.89
C PHE A 33 -5.02 -10.70 0.20
N THR A 34 -6.18 -10.14 0.46
CA THR A 34 -6.44 -9.24 1.59
C THR A 34 -7.61 -9.73 2.43
N THR A 35 -7.53 -9.52 3.75
CA THR A 35 -8.51 -10.02 4.73
C THR A 35 -9.49 -8.96 5.23
N GLY A 36 -9.45 -7.75 4.67
CA GLY A 36 -10.37 -6.68 5.02
C GLY A 36 -11.84 -7.05 4.77
N MET A 37 -12.74 -6.76 5.71
CA MET A 37 -14.18 -6.98 5.53
C MET A 37 -14.88 -5.87 4.77
N GLY A 38 -14.26 -4.69 4.66
CA GLY A 38 -14.74 -3.51 3.96
C GLY A 38 -13.55 -2.78 3.32
N GLY A 39 -13.81 -1.60 2.74
CA GLY A 39 -12.73 -0.79 2.14
C GLY A 39 -12.23 -1.34 0.82
N TYR A 40 -13.11 -1.95 0.04
CA TYR A 40 -12.70 -2.48 -1.25
C TYR A 40 -12.41 -1.36 -2.27
N ILE A 41 -12.97 -0.16 -2.10
CA ILE A 41 -12.66 1.00 -2.95
C ILE A 41 -11.24 1.46 -2.68
N GLU A 42 -10.88 1.60 -1.40
CA GLU A 42 -9.54 1.95 -0.95
C GLU A 42 -8.52 0.89 -1.41
N THR A 43 -8.86 -0.40 -1.32
CA THR A 43 -8.03 -1.49 -1.84
C THR A 43 -7.81 -1.37 -3.34
N LEU A 44 -8.87 -1.14 -4.12
CA LEU A 44 -8.82 -1.03 -5.57
C LEU A 44 -8.03 0.19 -6.05
N THR A 45 -8.03 1.26 -5.26
CA THR A 45 -7.37 2.53 -5.58
C THR A 45 -6.07 2.76 -4.82
N ASP A 46 -5.60 1.79 -4.02
CA ASP A 46 -4.27 1.83 -3.40
C ASP A 46 -3.18 1.53 -4.43
N PRO A 47 -2.29 2.50 -4.75
CA PRO A 47 -1.22 2.29 -5.73
C PRO A 47 -0.25 1.17 -5.35
N SER A 48 -0.18 0.78 -4.07
CA SER A 48 0.68 -0.32 -3.61
C SER A 48 0.31 -1.68 -4.21
N TYR A 49 -0.88 -1.82 -4.81
CA TYR A 49 -1.29 -3.03 -5.53
C TYR A 49 -0.93 -3.02 -7.03
N TYR A 50 -0.11 -2.09 -7.49
CA TYR A 50 0.33 -2.05 -8.90
C TYR A 50 0.91 -3.40 -9.35
N GLY A 51 0.38 -3.92 -10.47
CA GLY A 51 0.82 -5.19 -11.06
C GLY A 51 0.31 -6.45 -10.35
N GLN A 52 -0.56 -6.32 -9.33
CA GLN A 52 -1.07 -7.44 -8.56
C GLN A 52 -2.52 -7.80 -8.91
N ILE A 53 -2.81 -9.09 -8.92
CA ILE A 53 -4.17 -9.65 -8.92
C ILE A 53 -4.58 -9.77 -7.46
N VAL A 54 -5.59 -8.99 -7.04
CA VAL A 54 -6.00 -8.91 -5.64
C VAL A 54 -7.22 -9.80 -5.39
N LEU A 55 -7.07 -10.77 -4.49
CA LEU A 55 -8.13 -11.62 -4.02
C LEU A 55 -8.68 -11.11 -2.68
N GLN A 56 -9.97 -10.81 -2.65
CA GLN A 56 -10.66 -10.42 -1.43
C GLN A 56 -11.22 -11.67 -0.73
N THR A 57 -10.81 -11.89 0.53
CA THR A 57 -11.27 -13.09 1.27
C THR A 57 -12.67 -12.94 1.85
N PHE A 58 -13.14 -11.72 2.07
CA PHE A 58 -14.51 -11.47 2.53
C PHE A 58 -15.50 -11.89 1.43
N PRO A 59 -16.55 -12.66 1.78
CA PRO A 59 -17.35 -13.35 0.77
C PRO A 59 -18.10 -12.44 -0.18
N LEU A 60 -18.78 -11.38 0.32
CA LEU A 60 -19.63 -10.50 -0.47
C LEU A 60 -18.98 -9.12 -0.61
N ILE A 61 -18.71 -8.70 -1.84
CA ILE A 61 -18.11 -7.41 -2.17
C ILE A 61 -19.03 -6.61 -3.10
N GLY A 62 -18.95 -5.28 -3.04
CA GLY A 62 -19.75 -4.37 -3.88
C GLY A 62 -21.08 -3.94 -3.26
N ASN A 63 -21.39 -4.36 -2.04
CA ASN A 63 -22.67 -4.13 -1.37
C ASN A 63 -23.00 -2.66 -1.11
N TYR A 64 -22.00 -1.78 -1.01
CA TYR A 64 -22.21 -0.33 -0.91
C TYR A 64 -21.86 0.43 -2.21
N GLY A 65 -21.61 -0.30 -3.32
CA GLY A 65 -21.28 0.26 -4.62
C GLY A 65 -19.91 0.95 -4.65
N PHE A 66 -19.74 1.84 -5.61
CA PHE A 66 -18.55 2.68 -5.72
C PHE A 66 -18.83 4.11 -5.22
N ILE A 67 -17.93 4.64 -4.41
CA ILE A 67 -17.99 5.94 -3.75
C ILE A 67 -16.70 6.69 -4.06
N PRO A 68 -16.72 7.70 -4.95
CA PRO A 68 -15.51 8.41 -5.38
C PRO A 68 -14.73 9.07 -4.25
N GLU A 69 -15.41 9.53 -3.21
CA GLU A 69 -14.80 10.19 -2.05
C GLU A 69 -13.89 9.26 -1.23
N ASP A 70 -14.08 7.94 -1.35
CA ASP A 70 -13.31 6.92 -0.63
C ASP A 70 -12.05 6.47 -1.43
N MET A 71 -11.79 7.08 -2.60
CA MET A 71 -10.60 6.77 -3.40
C MET A 71 -9.30 7.24 -2.74
N GLU A 72 -8.27 6.40 -2.81
CA GLU A 72 -6.92 6.70 -2.33
C GLU A 72 -5.98 7.19 -3.45
N SER A 73 -6.41 7.11 -4.71
CA SER A 73 -5.71 7.65 -5.88
C SER A 73 -6.68 7.92 -7.02
N PRO A 74 -6.30 8.71 -8.05
CA PRO A 74 -7.21 9.08 -9.14
C PRO A 74 -7.72 7.92 -10.00
N LYS A 75 -7.08 6.74 -9.92
CA LYS A 75 -7.45 5.54 -10.71
C LYS A 75 -7.08 4.26 -9.96
N SER A 76 -7.57 3.14 -10.44
CA SER A 76 -7.14 1.82 -9.96
C SER A 76 -5.78 1.43 -10.56
N TYR A 77 -4.96 0.74 -9.76
CA TYR A 77 -3.66 0.21 -10.19
C TYR A 77 -3.56 -1.31 -10.09
N VAL A 78 -4.61 -1.99 -9.60
CA VAL A 78 -4.65 -3.46 -9.57
C VAL A 78 -4.69 -4.03 -10.99
N SER A 79 -4.06 -5.17 -11.21
CA SER A 79 -4.18 -5.89 -12.49
C SER A 79 -5.56 -6.51 -12.66
N ALA A 80 -6.08 -7.14 -11.60
CA ALA A 80 -7.41 -7.71 -11.57
C ALA A 80 -7.93 -7.82 -10.13
N TYR A 81 -9.23 -8.04 -9.99
CA TYR A 81 -9.89 -8.18 -8.69
C TYR A 81 -10.71 -9.47 -8.61
N ILE A 82 -10.49 -10.27 -7.58
CA ILE A 82 -11.12 -11.59 -7.40
C ILE A 82 -11.94 -11.60 -6.13
N VAL A 83 -13.21 -12.02 -6.23
CA VAL A 83 -14.15 -12.10 -5.11
C VAL A 83 -14.92 -13.41 -5.14
N ARG A 84 -15.45 -13.85 -4.01
CA ARG A 84 -16.34 -15.00 -3.93
C ARG A 84 -17.70 -14.69 -4.59
N GLU A 85 -18.30 -13.59 -4.15
CA GLU A 85 -19.58 -13.07 -4.63
C GLU A 85 -19.46 -11.55 -4.78
N TYR A 86 -20.07 -10.99 -5.82
CA TYR A 86 -20.20 -9.55 -5.93
C TYR A 86 -21.68 -9.14 -5.95
N CYS A 87 -21.96 -7.98 -5.34
CA CYS A 87 -23.31 -7.44 -5.28
C CYS A 87 -23.60 -6.66 -6.57
N GLU A 88 -24.55 -7.19 -7.37
CA GLU A 88 -24.97 -6.55 -8.64
C GLU A 88 -25.83 -5.29 -8.38
N VAL A 89 -26.54 -5.24 -7.24
CA VAL A 89 -27.44 -4.15 -6.89
C VAL A 89 -27.05 -3.60 -5.52
N PRO A 90 -26.10 -2.67 -5.47
CA PRO A 90 -25.63 -2.07 -4.22
C PRO A 90 -26.73 -1.24 -3.54
N SER A 91 -26.67 -1.16 -2.20
CA SER A 91 -27.58 -0.38 -1.39
C SER A 91 -26.82 0.50 -0.40
N ASN A 92 -26.51 1.72 -0.81
CA ASN A 92 -25.89 2.75 0.04
C ASN A 92 -26.24 4.13 -0.52
N PHE A 93 -26.56 5.10 0.37
CA PHE A 93 -26.94 6.47 -0.05
C PHE A 93 -25.79 7.24 -0.73
N ARG A 94 -24.54 6.86 -0.51
CA ARG A 94 -23.35 7.46 -1.16
C ARG A 94 -23.00 6.78 -2.49
N CYS A 95 -23.63 5.65 -2.82
CA CYS A 95 -23.33 4.89 -4.04
C CYS A 95 -23.55 5.75 -5.29
N ARG A 96 -22.54 5.81 -6.17
CA ARG A 96 -22.61 6.53 -7.47
C ARG A 96 -22.75 5.57 -8.64
N GLU A 97 -22.07 4.42 -8.56
CA GLU A 97 -22.11 3.38 -9.60
C GLU A 97 -21.85 2.00 -9.00
N THR A 98 -22.05 0.95 -9.78
CA THR A 98 -21.74 -0.41 -9.34
C THR A 98 -20.25 -0.67 -9.38
N LEU A 99 -19.78 -1.68 -8.65
CA LEU A 99 -18.40 -2.13 -8.73
C LEU A 99 -18.04 -2.62 -10.15
N ASP A 100 -18.99 -3.25 -10.84
CA ASP A 100 -18.82 -3.71 -12.23
C ASP A 100 -18.57 -2.55 -13.19
N ASP A 101 -19.36 -1.47 -13.09
CA ASP A 101 -19.20 -0.28 -13.91
C ASP A 101 -17.86 0.42 -13.64
N PHE A 102 -17.50 0.57 -12.37
CA PHE A 102 -16.20 1.12 -12.00
C PHE A 102 -15.04 0.31 -12.60
N LEU A 103 -15.01 -1.02 -12.43
CA LEU A 103 -13.95 -1.85 -12.98
C LEU A 103 -13.88 -1.78 -14.51
N LYS A 104 -15.04 -1.72 -15.19
CA LYS A 104 -15.10 -1.49 -16.66
C LYS A 104 -14.51 -0.16 -17.07
N SER A 105 -14.82 0.91 -16.34
CA SER A 105 -14.30 2.26 -16.63
C SER A 105 -12.78 2.34 -16.46
N GLN A 106 -12.22 1.52 -15.56
CA GLN A 106 -10.78 1.44 -15.30
C GLN A 106 -10.06 0.40 -16.17
N GLY A 107 -10.77 -0.40 -16.97
CA GLY A 107 -10.20 -1.48 -17.75
C GLY A 107 -9.73 -2.67 -16.89
N ILE A 108 -10.27 -2.83 -15.67
CA ILE A 108 -9.86 -3.87 -14.72
C ILE A 108 -10.76 -5.11 -14.85
N ILE A 109 -10.14 -6.27 -14.94
CA ILE A 109 -10.85 -7.55 -14.98
C ILE A 109 -11.30 -7.93 -13.57
N GLY A 110 -12.58 -8.24 -13.41
CA GLY A 110 -13.14 -8.84 -12.22
C GLY A 110 -13.46 -10.33 -12.43
N VAL A 111 -13.23 -11.14 -11.39
CA VAL A 111 -13.60 -12.56 -11.37
C VAL A 111 -14.40 -12.86 -10.10
N TYR A 112 -15.53 -13.54 -10.24
CA TYR A 112 -16.32 -13.99 -9.11
C TYR A 112 -16.71 -15.47 -9.24
N GLY A 113 -17.18 -16.07 -8.14
CA GLY A 113 -17.66 -17.45 -8.11
C GLY A 113 -16.55 -18.49 -7.93
N VAL A 114 -15.29 -18.05 -7.73
CA VAL A 114 -14.16 -18.95 -7.42
C VAL A 114 -14.12 -19.32 -5.94
N ASP A 115 -13.43 -20.40 -5.60
CA ASP A 115 -13.15 -20.75 -4.21
C ASP A 115 -12.01 -19.91 -3.63
N THR A 116 -12.37 -18.71 -3.15
CA THR A 116 -11.40 -17.76 -2.56
C THR A 116 -10.68 -18.33 -1.33
N ARG A 117 -11.36 -19.24 -0.58
CA ARG A 117 -10.75 -19.89 0.59
C ARG A 117 -9.66 -20.87 0.20
N GLU A 118 -9.88 -21.68 -0.83
CA GLU A 118 -8.89 -22.63 -1.33
C GLU A 118 -7.69 -21.90 -1.93
N ILE A 119 -7.93 -20.86 -2.75
CA ILE A 119 -6.86 -20.03 -3.30
C ILE A 119 -6.03 -19.39 -2.17
N THR A 120 -6.68 -18.84 -1.14
CA THR A 120 -5.99 -18.24 0.02
C THR A 120 -5.11 -19.26 0.75
N LYS A 121 -5.59 -20.49 0.95
CA LYS A 121 -4.79 -21.56 1.56
C LYS A 121 -3.55 -21.89 0.70
N THR A 122 -3.74 -22.03 -0.61
CA THR A 122 -2.64 -22.29 -1.55
C THR A 122 -1.54 -21.22 -1.43
N ILE A 123 -1.92 -19.92 -1.41
CA ILE A 123 -0.96 -18.82 -1.26
C ILE A 123 -0.27 -18.86 0.13
N ARG A 124 -0.99 -19.16 1.20
CA ARG A 124 -0.41 -19.25 2.56
C ARG A 124 0.58 -20.40 2.69
N GLU A 125 0.31 -21.52 2.04
CA GLU A 125 1.15 -22.73 2.12
C GLU A 125 2.36 -22.62 1.19
N SER A 126 2.18 -22.13 -0.05
CA SER A 126 3.22 -22.09 -1.08
C SER A 126 3.96 -20.75 -1.16
N GLY A 127 3.39 -19.68 -0.64
CA GLY A 127 3.86 -18.30 -0.81
C GLY A 127 3.07 -17.56 -1.89
N VAL A 128 3.35 -16.26 -2.02
CA VAL A 128 2.84 -15.44 -3.14
C VAL A 128 3.31 -16.05 -4.45
N MET A 129 2.43 -16.12 -5.41
CA MET A 129 2.69 -16.72 -6.73
C MET A 129 2.06 -15.91 -7.85
N ASN A 130 2.59 -16.09 -9.04
CA ASN A 130 2.01 -15.47 -10.22
C ASN A 130 0.80 -16.24 -10.73
N ALA A 131 -0.10 -15.51 -11.38
CA ALA A 131 -1.29 -16.08 -11.98
C ALA A 131 -1.67 -15.36 -13.27
N VAL A 132 -2.47 -16.01 -14.10
CA VAL A 132 -3.10 -15.43 -15.27
C VAL A 132 -4.60 -15.66 -15.21
N ILE A 133 -5.38 -14.64 -15.62
CA ILE A 133 -6.81 -14.76 -15.86
C ILE A 133 -7.00 -14.85 -17.38
N CYS A 134 -7.64 -15.93 -17.87
CA CYS A 134 -7.81 -16.22 -19.29
C CYS A 134 -9.17 -16.84 -19.60
N ASP A 135 -9.55 -16.84 -20.88
CA ASP A 135 -10.79 -17.46 -21.36
C ASP A 135 -10.61 -18.97 -21.66
N ASP A 136 -9.38 -19.42 -21.99
CA ASP A 136 -9.05 -20.84 -22.22
C ASP A 136 -7.79 -21.27 -21.47
N PRO A 137 -7.92 -22.10 -20.42
CA PRO A 137 -6.76 -22.54 -19.63
C PRO A 137 -5.80 -23.48 -20.37
N ARG A 138 -6.21 -24.06 -21.51
CA ARG A 138 -5.40 -25.00 -22.29
C ARG A 138 -4.27 -24.32 -23.07
N VAL A 139 -4.38 -23.01 -23.33
CA VAL A 139 -3.40 -22.23 -24.09
C VAL A 139 -2.42 -21.45 -23.20
N VAL A 140 -2.51 -21.60 -21.87
CA VAL A 140 -1.67 -20.89 -20.92
C VAL A 140 -0.22 -21.33 -21.03
N ASP A 141 0.68 -20.37 -21.26
CA ASP A 141 2.13 -20.57 -21.18
C ASP A 141 2.60 -20.35 -19.72
N TYR A 142 2.68 -21.43 -18.95
CA TYR A 142 3.11 -21.38 -17.55
C TYR A 142 4.55 -20.91 -17.34
N ASN A 143 5.42 -20.95 -18.36
CA ASN A 143 6.75 -20.36 -18.25
C ASN A 143 6.63 -18.83 -18.16
N LYS A 144 5.85 -18.22 -19.06
CA LYS A 144 5.58 -16.77 -18.99
C LYS A 144 4.90 -16.38 -17.69
N VAL A 145 4.00 -17.21 -17.16
CA VAL A 145 3.37 -16.92 -15.85
C VAL A 145 4.42 -16.91 -14.75
N ARG A 146 5.30 -17.89 -14.70
CA ARG A 146 6.37 -17.96 -13.69
C ARG A 146 7.39 -16.82 -13.79
N ASP A 147 7.69 -16.38 -15.01
CA ASP A 147 8.69 -15.33 -15.27
C ASP A 147 8.15 -13.92 -15.05
N TYR A 148 6.86 -13.77 -14.71
CA TYR A 148 6.29 -12.45 -14.45
C TYR A 148 6.92 -11.82 -13.20
N ALA A 149 7.32 -10.57 -13.34
CA ALA A 149 7.80 -9.74 -12.23
C ALA A 149 7.23 -8.32 -12.36
N VAL A 150 6.86 -7.75 -11.23
CA VAL A 150 6.44 -6.34 -11.15
C VAL A 150 7.69 -5.48 -11.19
N ALA A 151 7.94 -4.82 -12.32
CA ALA A 151 9.11 -3.96 -12.50
C ALA A 151 8.72 -2.48 -12.68
N GLY A 152 9.58 -1.55 -12.22
CA GLY A 152 9.37 -0.11 -12.38
C GLY A 152 8.07 0.39 -11.72
N ALA A 153 7.63 -0.25 -10.66
CA ALA A 153 6.34 -0.04 -10.05
C ALA A 153 6.17 1.41 -9.54
N VAL A 154 7.12 1.92 -8.79
CA VAL A 154 7.10 3.29 -8.24
C VAL A 154 7.01 4.32 -9.36
N LYS A 155 7.81 4.18 -10.41
CA LYS A 155 7.76 5.09 -11.59
C LYS A 155 6.38 5.12 -12.25
N SER A 156 5.65 4.01 -12.23
CA SER A 156 4.34 3.87 -12.89
C SER A 156 3.19 4.50 -12.10
N VAL A 157 3.38 4.73 -10.80
CA VAL A 157 2.34 5.22 -9.89
C VAL A 157 2.61 6.61 -9.31
N SER A 158 3.87 7.04 -9.28
CA SER A 158 4.29 8.34 -8.76
C SER A 158 3.74 9.50 -9.60
N ALA A 159 3.53 10.64 -8.95
CA ALA A 159 3.23 11.90 -9.61
C ALA A 159 4.30 12.23 -10.66
N THR A 160 3.87 12.74 -11.80
CA THR A 160 4.77 13.16 -12.89
C THR A 160 5.20 14.63 -12.78
N LYS A 161 4.55 15.41 -11.92
CA LYS A 161 4.81 16.83 -11.68
C LYS A 161 4.57 17.16 -10.22
N PRO A 162 5.29 18.15 -9.68
CA PRO A 162 5.01 18.67 -8.35
C PRO A 162 3.58 19.20 -8.23
N GLN A 163 2.96 18.98 -7.07
CA GLN A 163 1.63 19.46 -6.74
C GLN A 163 1.63 20.01 -5.32
N LEU A 164 1.03 21.19 -5.11
CA LEU A 164 0.84 21.77 -3.79
C LEU A 164 -0.60 21.53 -3.31
N LEU A 165 -0.73 20.94 -2.14
CA LEU A 165 -1.99 20.74 -1.43
C LEU A 165 -1.97 21.65 -0.19
N SER A 166 -2.74 22.72 -0.22
CA SER A 166 -2.78 23.70 0.87
C SER A 166 -3.70 23.24 2.00
N ALA A 167 -3.30 23.49 3.23
CA ALA A 167 -4.15 23.37 4.40
C ALA A 167 -5.04 24.63 4.57
N ASP A 168 -6.18 24.49 5.23
CA ASP A 168 -7.06 25.62 5.57
C ASP A 168 -6.36 26.57 6.54
N GLU A 169 -5.64 26.03 7.53
CA GLU A 169 -4.79 26.77 8.46
C GLU A 169 -3.34 26.34 8.28
N HIS A 170 -2.49 27.25 7.85
CA HIS A 170 -1.08 26.95 7.61
C HIS A 170 -0.25 27.04 8.88
N LYS A 171 0.45 25.95 9.23
CA LYS A 171 1.40 25.85 10.35
C LYS A 171 2.78 25.38 9.90
N HIS A 172 2.84 24.38 9.01
CA HIS A 172 4.07 23.76 8.55
C HIS A 172 4.05 23.52 7.04
N ASN A 173 5.23 23.46 6.44
CA ASN A 173 5.44 23.05 5.05
C ASN A 173 6.09 21.66 5.04
N VAL A 174 5.39 20.68 4.48
CA VAL A 174 5.87 19.30 4.37
C VAL A 174 6.10 18.94 2.91
N VAL A 175 7.26 18.37 2.59
CA VAL A 175 7.48 17.73 1.30
C VAL A 175 7.10 16.26 1.42
N LEU A 176 6.17 15.80 0.60
CA LEU A 176 5.76 14.41 0.46
C LEU A 176 6.42 13.82 -0.79
N LEU A 177 7.35 12.89 -0.63
CA LEU A 177 7.92 12.12 -1.74
C LEU A 177 6.93 11.03 -2.13
N ASP A 178 6.44 11.11 -3.36
CA ASP A 178 5.39 10.25 -3.87
C ASP A 178 5.98 8.99 -4.53
N TYR A 179 5.97 7.91 -3.78
CA TYR A 179 6.33 6.57 -4.26
C TYR A 179 5.09 5.75 -4.68
N GLY A 180 3.92 6.35 -4.67
CA GLY A 180 2.59 5.76 -4.84
C GLY A 180 1.72 6.10 -3.63
N ALA A 181 1.68 7.40 -3.30
CA ALA A 181 1.04 7.90 -2.09
C ALA A 181 -0.47 7.67 -2.11
N LYS A 182 -1.00 7.16 -1.01
CA LYS A 182 -2.42 7.26 -0.73
C LYS A 182 -2.80 8.70 -0.40
N ALA A 183 -3.92 9.15 -0.95
CA ALA A 183 -4.42 10.51 -0.75
C ALA A 183 -4.61 10.85 0.74
N ASN A 184 -4.91 9.86 1.57
CA ASN A 184 -5.13 10.05 3.00
C ASN A 184 -3.88 10.50 3.75
N ILE A 185 -2.66 10.19 3.28
CA ILE A 185 -1.43 10.70 3.89
C ILE A 185 -1.43 12.24 3.84
N ALA A 186 -1.67 12.81 2.66
CA ALA A 186 -1.75 14.26 2.51
C ALA A 186 -2.95 14.86 3.26
N ARG A 187 -4.12 14.18 3.25
CA ARG A 187 -5.30 14.61 4.00
C ARG A 187 -5.03 14.67 5.52
N GLU A 188 -4.35 13.69 6.10
CA GLU A 188 -3.99 13.68 7.52
C GLU A 188 -2.99 14.79 7.89
N LEU A 189 -2.05 15.12 7.00
CA LEU A 189 -1.14 16.25 7.16
C LEU A 189 -1.89 17.60 7.04
N ASN A 190 -2.75 17.76 6.01
CA ASN A 190 -3.53 18.98 5.81
C ASN A 190 -4.48 19.26 7.00
N LYS A 191 -5.17 18.26 7.54
CA LYS A 191 -6.01 18.39 8.74
C LYS A 191 -5.27 18.95 9.95
N ARG A 192 -3.95 18.76 10.01
CA ARG A 192 -3.05 19.22 11.07
C ARG A 192 -2.36 20.55 10.76
N GLY A 193 -2.76 21.20 9.67
CA GLY A 193 -2.24 22.50 9.26
C GLY A 193 -0.96 22.45 8.43
N CYS A 194 -0.62 21.30 7.82
CA CYS A 194 0.52 21.21 6.92
C CYS A 194 0.12 21.53 5.47
N ASN A 195 0.78 22.49 4.84
CA ASN A 195 0.84 22.54 3.39
C ASN A 195 1.72 21.39 2.90
N VAL A 196 1.25 20.63 1.91
CA VAL A 196 1.95 19.44 1.42
C VAL A 196 2.38 19.66 -0.02
N ALA A 197 3.70 19.75 -0.26
CA ALA A 197 4.28 19.72 -1.59
C ALA A 197 4.54 18.26 -1.98
N VAL A 198 3.66 17.69 -2.81
CA VAL A 198 3.81 16.34 -3.36
C VAL A 198 4.84 16.39 -4.48
N MET A 199 5.93 15.67 -4.32
CA MET A 199 7.07 15.66 -5.26
C MET A 199 7.22 14.27 -5.88
N PRO A 200 7.57 14.17 -7.18
CA PRO A 200 7.89 12.91 -7.83
C PRO A 200 8.98 12.10 -7.09
N TYR A 201 8.92 10.77 -7.22
CA TYR A 201 9.81 9.82 -6.52
C TYR A 201 11.31 10.03 -6.78
N ASP A 202 11.67 10.61 -7.92
CA ASP A 202 13.05 10.84 -8.39
C ASP A 202 13.53 12.28 -8.22
N THR A 203 12.78 13.11 -7.48
CA THR A 203 13.14 14.50 -7.20
C THR A 203 14.49 14.55 -6.48
N LYS A 204 15.38 15.43 -6.93
CA LYS A 204 16.71 15.58 -6.33
C LYS A 204 16.63 16.18 -4.93
N ALA A 205 17.52 15.74 -4.05
CA ALA A 205 17.58 16.23 -2.69
C ALA A 205 17.78 17.74 -2.60
N GLU A 206 18.56 18.29 -3.51
CA GLU A 206 18.83 19.74 -3.61
C GLU A 206 17.53 20.54 -3.87
N ASP A 207 16.68 20.04 -4.77
CA ASP A 207 15.40 20.67 -5.12
C ASP A 207 14.40 20.58 -3.95
N ILE A 208 14.41 19.46 -3.22
CA ILE A 208 13.59 19.27 -2.01
C ILE A 208 14.01 20.26 -0.91
N LEU A 209 15.31 20.38 -0.65
CA LEU A 209 15.83 21.27 0.39
C LEU A 209 15.66 22.74 0.04
N ALA A 210 15.65 23.10 -1.26
CA ALA A 210 15.36 24.46 -1.71
C ALA A 210 13.94 24.94 -1.38
N LEU A 211 13.00 24.01 -1.09
CA LEU A 211 11.66 24.35 -0.61
C LEU A 211 11.61 24.68 0.89
N HIS A 212 12.74 24.57 1.60
CA HIS A 212 12.84 24.78 3.05
C HIS A 212 11.75 24.06 3.85
N PRO A 213 11.57 22.72 3.68
CA PRO A 213 10.52 22.01 4.35
C PRO A 213 10.76 21.92 5.86
N ASP A 214 9.69 22.09 6.66
CA ASP A 214 9.72 21.82 8.09
C ASP A 214 9.85 20.31 8.37
N GLY A 215 9.36 19.46 7.46
CA GLY A 215 9.48 18.01 7.53
C GLY A 215 9.37 17.34 6.15
N ILE A 216 9.89 16.12 6.07
CA ILE A 216 9.84 15.28 4.86
C ILE A 216 9.03 14.02 5.16
N MET A 217 7.99 13.79 4.38
CA MET A 217 7.15 12.60 4.43
C MET A 217 7.52 11.65 3.30
N LEU A 218 7.77 10.38 3.61
CA LEU A 218 8.02 9.33 2.62
C LEU A 218 6.77 8.45 2.52
N SER A 219 6.13 8.44 1.36
CA SER A 219 4.87 7.73 1.17
C SER A 219 5.03 6.21 1.12
N ASN A 220 3.91 5.52 1.18
CA ASN A 220 3.77 4.13 0.74
C ASN A 220 4.00 4.00 -0.77
N GLY A 221 4.06 2.76 -1.26
CA GLY A 221 4.17 2.46 -2.68
C GLY A 221 4.33 0.96 -2.96
N PRO A 222 4.30 0.58 -4.25
CA PRO A 222 4.39 -0.80 -4.72
C PRO A 222 5.82 -1.29 -4.95
N GLY A 223 5.96 -2.61 -5.11
CA GLY A 223 7.13 -3.27 -5.66
C GLY A 223 8.22 -3.62 -4.66
N ASP A 224 9.37 -4.01 -5.18
CA ASP A 224 10.56 -4.31 -4.38
C ASP A 224 11.25 -2.99 -3.99
N PRO A 225 11.47 -2.73 -2.69
CA PRO A 225 12.14 -1.52 -2.24
C PRO A 225 13.57 -1.40 -2.80
N ALA A 226 14.29 -2.52 -3.00
CA ALA A 226 15.67 -2.52 -3.49
C ALA A 226 15.82 -2.05 -4.95
N GLU A 227 14.76 -2.10 -5.76
CA GLU A 227 14.78 -1.58 -7.14
C GLU A 227 14.88 -0.04 -7.21
N ASN A 228 14.53 0.66 -6.14
CA ASN A 228 14.42 2.12 -6.10
C ASN A 228 15.76 2.81 -5.77
N THR A 229 16.84 2.40 -6.43
CA THR A 229 18.21 2.85 -6.16
C THR A 229 18.38 4.36 -6.27
N ALA A 230 17.70 5.02 -7.21
CA ALA A 230 17.73 6.48 -7.38
C ALA A 230 17.10 7.19 -6.16
N ALA A 231 15.93 6.76 -5.70
CA ALA A 231 15.27 7.30 -4.51
C ALA A 231 16.14 7.12 -3.26
N ILE A 232 16.68 5.90 -3.06
CA ILE A 232 17.59 5.59 -1.95
C ILE A 232 18.81 6.51 -1.95
N ALA A 233 19.39 6.80 -3.12
CA ALA A 233 20.53 7.70 -3.24
C ALA A 233 20.17 9.16 -2.87
N GLN A 234 18.96 9.63 -3.17
CA GLN A 234 18.50 10.96 -2.74
C GLN A 234 18.20 10.99 -1.23
N LEU A 235 17.58 9.94 -0.68
CA LEU A 235 17.32 9.84 0.75
C LEU A 235 18.59 9.93 1.59
N LYS A 236 19.70 9.31 1.17
CA LYS A 236 21.00 9.41 1.84
C LYS A 236 21.46 10.87 2.02
N LYS A 237 21.10 11.77 1.10
CA LYS A 237 21.45 13.20 1.17
C LYS A 237 20.47 14.00 2.05
N LEU A 238 19.24 13.51 2.23
CA LEU A 238 18.17 14.16 3.01
C LEU A 238 18.24 13.81 4.50
N ILE A 239 18.79 12.65 4.85
CA ILE A 239 18.92 12.18 6.24
C ILE A 239 19.62 13.23 7.10
N GLY A 240 18.98 13.61 8.22
CA GLY A 240 19.48 14.61 9.17
C GLY A 240 19.36 16.07 8.72
N LYS A 241 18.71 16.36 7.58
CA LYS A 241 18.48 17.72 7.08
C LYS A 241 17.16 18.33 7.53
N ALA A 242 16.15 17.51 7.73
CA ALA A 242 14.84 17.85 8.29
C ALA A 242 14.26 16.60 8.99
N PRO A 243 13.25 16.75 9.85
CA PRO A 243 12.50 15.61 10.38
C PRO A 243 11.96 14.73 9.26
N ILE A 244 12.08 13.40 9.39
CA ILE A 244 11.57 12.45 8.39
C ILE A 244 10.57 11.49 9.04
N PHE A 245 9.40 11.33 8.39
CA PHE A 245 8.45 10.26 8.69
C PHE A 245 8.23 9.40 7.45
N GLY A 246 8.43 8.07 7.56
CA GLY A 246 8.26 7.12 6.45
C GLY A 246 7.17 6.09 6.73
N ILE A 247 6.30 5.84 5.72
CA ILE A 247 5.21 4.86 5.77
C ILE A 247 5.42 3.77 4.74
N CYS A 248 5.32 2.51 5.13
CA CYS A 248 5.34 1.30 4.31
C CYS A 248 6.58 1.24 3.40
N LEU A 249 6.48 1.54 2.10
CA LEU A 249 7.65 1.62 1.22
C LEU A 249 8.63 2.68 1.68
N GLY A 250 8.16 3.85 2.15
CA GLY A 250 9.01 4.90 2.70
C GLY A 250 9.82 4.46 3.92
N HIS A 251 9.27 3.58 4.77
CA HIS A 251 10.00 2.92 5.85
C HIS A 251 11.13 2.05 5.30
N GLN A 252 10.84 1.22 4.31
CA GLN A 252 11.81 0.31 3.71
C GLN A 252 12.93 1.07 2.97
N LEU A 253 12.58 2.13 2.22
CA LEU A 253 13.55 2.95 1.51
C LEU A 253 14.49 3.71 2.45
N LEU A 254 13.96 4.26 3.57
CA LEU A 254 14.81 4.89 4.56
C LEU A 254 15.73 3.88 5.24
N ALA A 255 15.24 2.69 5.58
CA ALA A 255 16.05 1.62 6.14
C ALA A 255 17.19 1.20 5.20
N LEU A 256 16.90 1.03 3.90
CA LEU A 256 17.93 0.76 2.87
C LEU A 256 18.92 1.92 2.73
N ALA A 257 18.46 3.16 2.80
CA ALA A 257 19.34 4.35 2.77
C ALA A 257 20.27 4.41 3.98
N MET A 258 19.82 3.94 5.14
CA MET A 258 20.62 3.78 6.36
C MET A 258 21.60 2.60 6.30
N GLY A 259 21.40 1.63 5.39
CA GLY A 259 22.25 0.46 5.22
C GLY A 259 21.65 -0.85 5.74
N CYS A 260 20.41 -0.82 6.19
CA CYS A 260 19.66 -2.04 6.55
C CYS A 260 19.38 -2.90 5.31
N LYS A 261 18.91 -4.11 5.53
CA LYS A 261 18.49 -5.06 4.49
C LYS A 261 16.97 -5.23 4.52
N THR A 262 16.39 -5.57 3.37
CA THR A 262 14.99 -5.97 3.24
C THR A 262 14.91 -7.40 2.71
N GLU A 263 13.81 -8.08 3.01
CA GLU A 263 13.53 -9.43 2.52
C GLU A 263 12.07 -9.56 2.07
N LYS A 264 11.82 -10.45 1.11
CA LYS A 264 10.46 -10.78 0.66
C LYS A 264 9.81 -11.73 1.64
N LEU A 265 8.64 -11.38 2.15
CA LEU A 265 7.85 -12.25 3.02
C LEU A 265 7.15 -13.33 2.20
N LYS A 266 6.88 -14.48 2.81
CA LYS A 266 6.25 -15.63 2.14
C LYS A 266 4.93 -15.28 1.46
N TYR A 267 4.03 -14.53 2.13
CA TYR A 267 2.76 -14.05 1.58
C TYR A 267 2.42 -12.61 1.97
N GLY A 268 3.31 -11.96 2.74
CA GLY A 268 3.15 -10.58 3.19
C GLY A 268 2.04 -10.39 4.23
N HIS A 269 1.90 -9.14 4.70
CA HIS A 269 0.83 -8.74 5.60
C HIS A 269 -0.15 -7.84 4.83
N ARG A 270 -1.41 -8.30 4.68
CA ARG A 270 -2.47 -7.55 3.99
C ARG A 270 -3.80 -7.71 4.70
N GLY A 271 -4.32 -6.58 5.18
CA GLY A 271 -5.59 -6.52 5.91
C GLY A 271 -5.63 -5.36 6.89
N VAL A 272 -6.78 -5.16 7.51
CA VAL A 272 -7.09 -4.05 8.43
C VAL A 272 -7.08 -4.47 9.91
N ASN A 273 -6.56 -5.66 10.21
CA ASN A 273 -6.60 -6.28 11.54
C ASN A 273 -5.24 -6.87 11.96
N GLN A 274 -4.15 -6.24 11.54
CA GLN A 274 -2.80 -6.68 11.87
C GLN A 274 -2.35 -6.07 13.21
N PRO A 275 -1.98 -6.91 14.20
CA PRO A 275 -1.56 -6.41 15.50
C PRO A 275 -0.09 -5.98 15.47
N VAL A 276 0.18 -4.73 15.87
CA VAL A 276 1.54 -4.19 16.01
C VAL A 276 1.81 -3.82 17.46
N LYS A 277 2.95 -4.26 17.97
CA LYS A 277 3.37 -4.01 19.34
C LYS A 277 4.42 -2.90 19.36
N ASP A 278 4.15 -1.87 20.14
CA ASP A 278 5.13 -0.83 20.50
C ASP A 278 6.05 -1.38 21.60
N LEU A 279 7.32 -1.57 21.28
CA LEU A 279 8.30 -2.13 22.21
C LEU A 279 8.66 -1.18 23.35
N GLN A 280 8.50 0.13 23.19
CA GLN A 280 8.80 1.10 24.24
C GLN A 280 7.69 1.14 25.30
N THR A 281 6.43 1.11 24.88
CA THR A 281 5.29 1.20 25.80
C THR A 281 4.72 -0.16 26.19
N GLY A 282 5.05 -1.22 25.45
CA GLY A 282 4.49 -2.56 25.58
C GLY A 282 3.04 -2.69 25.04
N ARG A 283 2.44 -1.62 24.55
CA ARG A 283 1.06 -1.62 24.04
C ARG A 283 0.99 -2.29 22.66
N THR A 284 -0.13 -2.98 22.42
CA THR A 284 -0.46 -3.51 21.09
C THR A 284 -1.61 -2.72 20.49
N TYR A 285 -1.47 -2.35 19.23
CA TYR A 285 -2.47 -1.64 18.44
C TYR A 285 -2.89 -2.52 17.27
N ILE A 286 -4.12 -2.33 16.78
CA ILE A 286 -4.54 -2.95 15.52
C ILE A 286 -4.25 -1.96 14.40
N SER A 287 -3.66 -2.45 13.31
CA SER A 287 -3.23 -1.63 12.18
C SER A 287 -3.73 -2.16 10.84
N SER A 288 -3.74 -1.29 9.84
CA SER A 288 -3.89 -1.66 8.44
C SER A 288 -2.52 -1.89 7.82
N GLN A 289 -2.38 -2.97 7.03
CA GLN A 289 -1.12 -3.30 6.37
C GLN A 289 -1.36 -3.78 4.93
N ASN A 290 -0.43 -3.46 4.05
CA ASN A 290 -0.36 -3.96 2.68
C ASN A 290 1.10 -3.94 2.21
N HIS A 291 1.86 -4.96 2.57
CA HIS A 291 3.25 -5.09 2.14
C HIS A 291 3.69 -6.54 1.94
N GLY A 292 4.59 -6.76 0.98
CA GLY A 292 5.18 -8.06 0.69
C GLY A 292 6.66 -8.16 1.09
N TYR A 293 7.26 -7.05 1.53
CA TYR A 293 8.64 -6.97 1.99
C TYR A 293 8.70 -6.45 3.41
N ALA A 294 9.76 -6.77 4.14
CA ALA A 294 10.02 -6.25 5.48
C ALA A 294 11.51 -5.93 5.66
N VAL A 295 11.82 -5.04 6.61
CA VAL A 295 13.20 -4.77 7.02
C VAL A 295 13.67 -5.91 7.94
N VAL A 296 14.88 -6.41 7.68
CA VAL A 296 15.50 -7.49 8.47
C VAL A 296 15.94 -6.96 9.82
N ASN A 297 15.34 -7.47 10.92
CA ASN A 297 15.52 -6.99 12.29
C ASN A 297 16.99 -6.87 12.69
N ASP A 298 17.79 -7.90 12.41
CA ASP A 298 19.20 -7.99 12.84
C ASP A 298 20.12 -6.93 12.20
N THR A 299 19.61 -6.21 11.17
CA THR A 299 20.37 -5.17 10.49
C THR A 299 20.14 -3.77 11.04
N ILE A 300 19.14 -3.59 11.93
CA ILE A 300 18.65 -2.27 12.33
C ILE A 300 19.64 -1.53 13.25
N GLU A 301 20.02 -2.15 14.35
CA GLU A 301 20.90 -1.52 15.36
C GLU A 301 22.28 -1.18 14.82
N ALA A 302 22.86 -2.08 14.01
CA ALA A 302 24.17 -1.86 13.38
C ALA A 302 24.17 -0.66 12.41
N ASN A 303 23.00 -0.22 11.96
CA ASN A 303 22.81 0.91 11.06
C ASN A 303 22.14 2.13 11.74
N GLY A 304 22.26 2.25 13.08
CA GLY A 304 21.85 3.43 13.84
C GLY A 304 20.34 3.56 14.09
N GLY A 305 19.58 2.50 13.78
CA GLY A 305 18.15 2.43 14.08
C GLY A 305 17.87 1.74 15.42
N THR A 306 16.70 2.02 15.98
CA THR A 306 16.15 1.30 17.13
C THR A 306 14.84 0.65 16.69
N LEU A 307 14.76 -0.69 16.79
CA LEU A 307 13.52 -1.42 16.50
C LEU A 307 12.43 -0.94 17.46
N ARG A 308 11.41 -0.27 16.94
CA ARG A 308 10.35 0.33 17.72
C ARG A 308 9.08 -0.47 17.73
N TRP A 309 8.68 -0.98 16.57
CA TRP A 309 7.43 -1.69 16.36
C TRP A 309 7.67 -3.06 15.75
N VAL A 310 6.95 -4.06 16.24
CA VAL A 310 6.97 -5.42 15.70
C VAL A 310 5.56 -5.93 15.47
N ASN A 311 5.39 -6.77 14.47
CA ASN A 311 4.15 -7.53 14.31
C ASN A 311 4.01 -8.52 15.47
N ALA A 312 2.87 -8.49 16.15
CA ALA A 312 2.67 -9.32 17.33
C ALA A 312 2.47 -10.81 17.00
N ASN A 313 2.24 -11.18 15.73
CA ASN A 313 2.04 -12.55 15.30
C ASN A 313 3.37 -13.27 14.99
N ASP A 314 4.32 -12.58 14.34
CA ASP A 314 5.53 -13.22 13.80
C ASP A 314 6.83 -12.48 14.13
N GLY A 315 6.76 -11.32 14.79
CA GLY A 315 7.93 -10.53 15.19
C GLY A 315 8.61 -9.74 14.08
N THR A 316 8.03 -9.69 12.88
CA THR A 316 8.54 -8.89 11.77
C THR A 316 8.65 -7.41 12.17
N CYS A 317 9.68 -6.69 11.69
CA CYS A 317 9.84 -5.26 11.89
C CYS A 317 8.66 -4.48 11.33
N GLU A 318 8.02 -3.69 12.18
CA GLU A 318 6.88 -2.84 11.84
C GLU A 318 7.19 -1.35 12.03
N GLY A 319 8.40 -1.00 12.45
CA GLY A 319 8.82 0.38 12.53
C GLY A 319 10.12 0.59 13.28
N ILE A 320 10.81 1.65 12.89
CA ILE A 320 12.16 1.98 13.37
C ILE A 320 12.22 3.45 13.76
N ASP A 321 12.83 3.74 14.90
CA ASP A 321 13.25 5.07 15.30
C ASP A 321 14.73 5.29 14.94
N TYR A 322 15.05 6.46 14.39
CA TYR A 322 16.41 6.94 14.09
C TYR A 322 16.68 8.28 14.82
N PRO A 323 16.89 8.26 16.14
CA PRO A 323 16.95 9.50 16.93
C PRO A 323 18.06 10.47 16.48
N ALA A 324 19.23 9.95 16.15
CA ALA A 324 20.36 10.75 15.68
C ALA A 324 20.13 11.46 14.32
N GLN A 325 19.18 10.95 13.53
CA GLN A 325 18.83 11.48 12.21
C GLN A 325 17.51 12.28 12.24
N ASN A 326 16.91 12.44 13.43
CA ASN A 326 15.59 13.04 13.58
C ASN A 326 14.54 12.42 12.65
N ALA A 327 14.46 11.07 12.65
CA ALA A 327 13.57 10.34 11.77
C ALA A 327 12.90 9.16 12.49
N PHE A 328 11.71 8.79 12.05
CA PHE A 328 11.06 7.54 12.40
C PHE A 328 10.23 7.00 11.25
N THR A 329 9.96 5.71 11.29
CA THR A 329 9.24 5.05 10.22
C THR A 329 8.34 3.95 10.74
N VAL A 330 7.25 3.66 10.00
CA VAL A 330 6.36 2.54 10.27
C VAL A 330 6.06 1.77 8.99
N GLN A 331 5.95 0.45 9.11
CA GLN A 331 5.61 -0.46 8.01
C GLN A 331 4.11 -0.47 7.73
N PHE A 332 3.30 -0.31 8.76
CA PHE A 332 1.84 -0.23 8.70
C PHE A 332 1.35 1.15 8.25
N HIS A 333 0.05 1.28 8.05
CA HIS A 333 -0.61 2.47 7.51
C HIS A 333 -1.39 3.24 8.58
N PRO A 334 -0.80 4.26 9.26
CA PRO A 334 -1.50 5.06 10.26
C PRO A 334 -2.56 6.00 9.65
N GLU A 335 -2.45 6.30 8.34
CA GLU A 335 -3.41 7.07 7.57
C GLU A 335 -4.66 6.28 7.18
N ALA A 336 -4.68 4.97 7.39
CA ALA A 336 -5.69 4.08 6.84
C ALA A 336 -7.11 4.58 7.05
N CYS A 337 -7.84 4.65 5.97
CA CYS A 337 -9.28 4.80 5.90
C CYS A 337 -9.81 3.56 5.19
N SER A 338 -10.78 2.96 5.75
CA SER A 338 -11.17 1.60 6.03
C SER A 338 -10.10 0.89 6.88
N GLY A 339 -10.18 1.13 8.18
CA GLY A 339 -9.28 0.49 9.14
C GLY A 339 -9.28 1.19 10.49
N PRO A 340 -8.55 0.64 11.47
CA PRO A 340 -8.44 1.24 12.79
C PRO A 340 -7.68 2.57 12.71
N HIS A 341 -8.10 3.51 13.55
CA HIS A 341 -7.50 4.84 13.65
C HIS A 341 -6.51 4.97 14.80
N ASP A 342 -6.24 3.88 15.50
CA ASP A 342 -5.49 3.84 16.76
C ASP A 342 -4.05 4.38 16.65
N THR A 343 -3.48 4.37 15.45
CA THR A 343 -2.09 4.79 15.21
C THR A 343 -1.95 6.19 14.58
N ARG A 344 -3.05 6.93 14.39
CA ARG A 344 -3.03 8.29 13.82
C ARG A 344 -2.20 9.29 14.60
N PHE A 345 -1.98 9.08 15.92
CA PHE A 345 -1.10 9.91 16.75
C PHE A 345 0.34 9.99 16.22
N LEU A 346 0.75 9.10 15.32
CA LEU A 346 2.07 9.16 14.69
C LEU A 346 2.23 10.39 13.81
N PHE A 347 1.16 10.90 13.20
CA PHE A 347 1.19 12.20 12.53
C PHE A 347 1.43 13.34 13.52
N ASP A 348 0.84 13.29 14.71
CA ASP A 348 1.05 14.31 15.76
C ASP A 348 2.49 14.24 16.28
N ARG A 349 3.06 13.04 16.43
CA ARG A 349 4.50 12.87 16.72
C ARG A 349 5.37 13.55 15.65
N PHE A 350 5.02 13.41 14.37
CA PHE A 350 5.76 14.05 13.28
C PHE A 350 5.70 15.58 13.37
N LEU A 351 4.53 16.15 13.70
CA LEU A 351 4.39 17.59 13.92
C LEU A 351 5.26 18.08 15.09
N GLN A 352 5.29 17.34 16.21
CA GLN A 352 6.16 17.65 17.35
C GLN A 352 7.63 17.72 16.96
N MET A 353 8.09 16.81 16.11
CA MET A 353 9.47 16.82 15.60
C MET A 353 9.78 18.04 14.73
N MET A 354 8.77 18.63 14.09
CA MET A 354 8.88 19.89 13.33
C MET A 354 8.79 21.14 14.19
N GLY A 355 8.72 21.00 15.54
CA GLY A 355 8.57 22.13 16.47
C GLY A 355 7.13 22.57 16.71
N GLY A 356 6.15 21.72 16.35
CA GLY A 356 4.73 21.95 16.60
C GLY A 356 4.32 21.68 18.06
N GLU A 357 3.26 22.35 18.52
CA GLU A 357 2.63 22.03 19.80
C GLU A 357 1.91 20.68 19.73
N SER A 358 1.97 19.90 20.82
CA SER A 358 1.24 18.64 20.91
C SER A 358 -0.26 18.91 21.08
N HIS A 359 -1.08 18.57 20.11
CA HIS A 359 -2.49 18.32 20.37
C HIS A 359 -2.60 16.92 20.98
N ALA A 360 -2.55 16.84 22.31
CA ALA A 360 -2.91 15.63 23.01
C ALA A 360 -4.37 15.33 22.64
N ALA A 361 -4.60 14.24 21.91
CA ALA A 361 -5.95 13.73 21.74
C ALA A 361 -6.41 13.22 23.11
N GLU A 362 -7.49 13.84 23.66
CA GLU A 362 -8.28 13.31 24.75
C GLU A 362 -8.98 11.99 24.39
#